data_b3550ad200ae02059593f18b6275cfd8
#
_entry.id   b3550ad200ae02059593f18b6275cfd8
#
_cell.length_a   1.000
_cell.length_b   1.000
_cell.length_c   1.000
_cell.angle_alpha   90.00
_cell.angle_beta   90.00
_cell.angle_gamma   90.00
#
_symmetry.space_group_name_H-M   'P 1'
#
loop_
_entity.id
_entity.type
_entity.pdbx_description
1 polymer ?
#
loop_
_entity_poly.entity_id
_entity_poly.type
_entity_poly.pdbx_seq_one_letter_code
_entity_poly.pdbx_strand_id
1 'polypeptide(L)'
;MSLALQIRSKDASETRKVSVDYTDKLESSETLTGSVTVAEQTTSDLTLTSPGVNSGSVTINGRTVAASASVSFTVAGGSAGKVYTVQVTVSTSNSQTFVDDLKLQVV
;
A
#
# COMPACT_ATOMS: atom_id res chain seq x y z
N MET A 1 5.81 11.76 10.54
CA MET A 1 4.51 11.19 10.08
C MET A 1 4.70 9.72 9.78
N SER A 2 3.82 8.89 10.27
CA SER A 2 3.92 7.44 10.08
C SER A 2 2.73 6.95 9.23
N LEU A 3 2.99 5.94 8.40
CA LEU A 3 1.96 5.27 7.62
C LEU A 3 1.48 4.04 8.37
N ALA A 4 0.17 3.79 8.32
CA ALA A 4 -0.41 2.56 8.83
C ALA A 4 -0.47 1.54 7.70
N LEU A 5 0.24 0.43 7.88
CA LEU A 5 0.30 -0.67 6.94
C LEU A 5 -0.44 -1.87 7.54
N GLN A 6 -1.48 -2.35 6.86
CA GLN A 6 -2.31 -3.43 7.39
C GLN A 6 -1.59 -4.78 7.40
N ILE A 7 -0.85 -5.08 6.33
CA ILE A 7 -0.13 -6.36 6.19
C ILE A 7 1.36 -6.08 6.13
N ARG A 8 2.15 -6.68 7.03
CA ARG A 8 3.61 -6.53 7.08
C ARG A 8 4.33 -7.84 6.86
N SER A 9 3.63 -8.96 6.95
CA SER A 9 4.21 -10.26 6.71
C SER A 9 3.19 -11.18 6.06
N LYS A 10 3.68 -12.16 5.33
CA LYS A 10 2.86 -13.20 4.74
C LYS A 10 3.64 -14.50 4.65
N ASP A 11 2.95 -15.61 4.56
CA ASP A 11 3.54 -16.90 4.18
C ASP A 11 3.82 -16.90 2.67
N ALA A 12 4.85 -17.63 2.23
CA ALA A 12 5.21 -17.71 0.82
C ALA A 12 4.07 -18.19 -0.07
N SER A 13 3.20 -19.05 0.44
CA SER A 13 2.07 -19.60 -0.30
C SER A 13 0.82 -18.74 -0.25
N GLU A 14 0.82 -17.67 0.54
CA GLU A 14 -0.36 -16.83 0.69
C GLU A 14 -0.43 -15.74 -0.39
N THR A 15 -1.67 -15.38 -0.74
CA THR A 15 -1.98 -14.16 -1.48
C THR A 15 -2.68 -13.22 -0.52
N ARG A 16 -2.10 -12.05 -0.29
CA ARG A 16 -2.58 -11.12 0.74
C ARG A 16 -2.84 -9.75 0.14
N LYS A 17 -3.86 -9.09 0.69
CA LYS A 17 -4.15 -7.68 0.36
C LYS A 17 -3.40 -6.80 1.36
N VAL A 18 -2.64 -5.84 0.82
CA VAL A 18 -1.91 -4.86 1.62
C VAL A 18 -2.63 -3.52 1.48
N SER A 19 -2.85 -2.85 2.60
CA SER A 19 -3.49 -1.53 2.62
C SER A 19 -2.61 -0.54 3.37
N VAL A 20 -2.53 0.68 2.84
CA VAL A 20 -1.73 1.76 3.41
C VAL A 20 -2.65 2.95 3.67
N ASP A 21 -2.67 3.42 4.91
CA ASP A 21 -3.48 4.56 5.33
C ASP A 21 -2.66 5.84 5.16
N TYR A 22 -3.12 6.74 4.29
CA TYR A 22 -2.48 8.01 4.02
C TYR A 22 -3.16 9.19 4.73
N THR A 23 -4.14 8.94 5.60
CA THR A 23 -4.92 10.01 6.24
C THR A 23 -4.04 11.08 6.87
N ASP A 24 -3.01 10.67 7.61
CA ASP A 24 -2.15 11.61 8.34
C ASP A 24 -1.16 12.35 7.44
N LYS A 25 -0.99 11.91 6.20
CA LYS A 25 -0.12 12.52 5.23
C LYS A 25 -0.85 13.53 4.33
N LEU A 26 -2.17 13.41 4.24
CA LEU A 26 -3.00 14.29 3.43
C LEU A 26 -3.29 15.60 4.17
N GLU A 27 -3.31 16.70 3.43
CA GLU A 27 -3.74 17.99 3.95
C GLU A 27 -5.26 18.06 4.03
N SER A 28 -5.78 19.12 4.67
CA SER A 28 -7.21 19.33 4.77
C SER A 28 -7.84 19.40 3.37
N SER A 29 -8.88 18.59 3.16
CA SER A 29 -9.60 18.48 1.89
C SER A 29 -8.79 17.87 0.74
N GLU A 30 -7.56 17.44 1.00
CA GLU A 30 -6.77 16.72 0.00
C GLU A 30 -7.16 15.24 -0.04
N THR A 31 -7.28 14.69 -1.24
CA THR A 31 -7.58 13.26 -1.43
C THR A 31 -6.57 12.64 -2.38
N LEU A 32 -6.45 11.32 -2.32
CA LEU A 32 -5.66 10.58 -3.30
C LEU A 32 -6.46 10.48 -4.61
N THR A 33 -5.74 10.56 -5.73
CA THR A 33 -6.35 10.32 -7.05
C THR A 33 -6.24 8.83 -7.40
N GLY A 34 -6.88 8.40 -8.49
CA GLY A 34 -6.83 7.01 -8.92
C GLY A 34 -5.51 6.55 -9.52
N SER A 35 -4.52 7.43 -9.64
CA SER A 35 -3.22 7.09 -10.25
C SER A 35 -2.30 6.48 -9.19
N VAL A 36 -2.26 5.13 -9.14
CA VAL A 36 -1.43 4.38 -8.19
C VAL A 36 -0.52 3.44 -8.96
N THR A 37 0.76 3.43 -8.60
CA THR A 37 1.73 2.47 -9.12
C THR A 37 2.40 1.77 -7.94
N VAL A 38 2.51 0.45 -8.01
CA VAL A 38 3.26 -0.34 -7.04
C VAL A 38 4.34 -1.12 -7.77
N ALA A 39 5.54 -1.16 -7.22
CA ALA A 39 6.68 -1.81 -7.84
C ALA A 39 7.57 -2.44 -6.79
N GLU A 40 7.93 -3.69 -7.02
CA GLU A 40 8.92 -4.38 -6.20
C GLU A 40 10.31 -3.84 -6.53
N GLN A 41 11.09 -3.51 -5.50
CA GLN A 41 12.45 -3.00 -5.65
C GLN A 41 13.45 -4.16 -5.54
N THR A 42 14.50 -4.12 -6.32
CA THR A 42 15.67 -5.02 -6.30
C THR A 42 15.44 -6.45 -6.76
N THR A 43 14.23 -6.97 -6.67
CA THR A 43 13.91 -8.34 -7.13
C THR A 43 12.64 -8.33 -7.96
N SER A 44 12.26 -9.49 -8.49
CA SER A 44 11.01 -9.69 -9.22
C SER A 44 10.31 -10.97 -8.77
N ASP A 45 10.41 -11.27 -7.48
CA ASP A 45 9.85 -12.50 -6.91
C ASP A 45 8.36 -12.37 -6.58
N LEU A 46 7.86 -11.15 -6.38
CA LEU A 46 6.49 -10.89 -6.00
C LEU A 46 5.60 -10.69 -7.22
N THR A 47 4.33 -11.04 -7.09
CA THR A 47 3.30 -10.66 -8.04
C THR A 47 2.41 -9.62 -7.39
N LEU A 48 2.43 -8.40 -7.93
CA LEU A 48 1.66 -7.27 -7.42
C LEU A 48 0.53 -6.96 -8.38
N THR A 49 -0.71 -6.97 -7.87
CA THR A 49 -1.90 -6.79 -8.71
C THR A 49 -2.90 -5.85 -8.06
N SER A 50 -3.80 -5.32 -8.88
CA SER A 50 -4.96 -4.53 -8.46
C SER A 50 -4.63 -3.34 -7.54
N PRO A 51 -3.61 -2.51 -7.89
CA PRO A 51 -3.37 -1.31 -7.10
C PRO A 51 -4.52 -0.32 -7.28
N GLY A 52 -4.92 0.32 -6.20
CA GLY A 52 -6.00 1.30 -6.28
C GLY A 52 -6.20 2.08 -4.99
N VAL A 53 -7.00 3.12 -5.12
CA VAL A 53 -7.43 3.98 -4.02
C VAL A 53 -8.83 3.54 -3.60
N ASN A 54 -9.11 3.56 -2.29
CA ASN A 54 -10.40 3.14 -1.79
C ASN A 54 -11.53 4.07 -2.26
N SER A 55 -12.62 3.49 -2.78
CA SER A 55 -13.78 4.24 -3.25
C SER A 55 -14.79 4.54 -2.14
N GLY A 56 -14.67 3.86 -1.00
CA GLY A 56 -15.52 4.07 0.17
C GLY A 56 -14.68 3.93 1.43
N SER A 57 -15.25 4.23 2.59
CA SER A 57 -14.52 4.08 3.83
C SER A 57 -14.14 2.62 4.08
N VAL A 58 -12.96 2.42 4.65
CA VAL A 58 -12.43 1.09 5.00
C VAL A 58 -11.83 1.15 6.40
N THR A 59 -11.61 -0.02 7.00
CA THR A 59 -10.94 -0.10 8.29
C THR A 59 -9.54 -0.68 8.10
N ILE A 60 -8.53 0.05 8.57
CA ILE A 60 -7.13 -0.37 8.52
C ILE A 60 -6.57 -0.31 9.93
N ASN A 61 -6.14 -1.45 10.46
CA ASN A 61 -5.60 -1.57 11.83
C ASN A 61 -6.54 -0.98 12.89
N GLY A 62 -7.86 -1.22 12.74
CA GLY A 62 -8.87 -0.74 13.68
C GLY A 62 -9.27 0.71 13.49
N ARG A 63 -8.69 1.44 12.54
CA ARG A 63 -9.00 2.84 12.26
C ARG A 63 -9.89 2.92 11.02
N THR A 64 -10.95 3.74 11.10
CA THR A 64 -11.79 4.03 9.95
C THR A 64 -11.08 5.05 9.05
N VAL A 65 -10.85 4.67 7.80
CA VAL A 65 -10.17 5.50 6.80
C VAL A 65 -11.20 5.94 5.77
N ALA A 66 -11.28 7.25 5.54
CA ALA A 66 -12.25 7.83 4.61
C ALA A 66 -11.96 7.41 3.17
N ALA A 67 -12.94 7.56 2.30
CA ALA A 67 -12.78 7.33 0.87
C ALA A 67 -11.62 8.19 0.33
N SER A 68 -10.86 7.66 -0.60
CA SER A 68 -9.74 8.34 -1.26
C SER A 68 -8.62 8.74 -0.30
N ALA A 69 -8.43 8.00 0.79
CA ALA A 69 -7.37 8.26 1.76
C ALA A 69 -6.47 7.05 1.99
N SER A 70 -6.66 5.95 1.28
CA SER A 70 -5.81 4.77 1.38
C SER A 70 -5.53 4.15 0.02
N VAL A 71 -4.44 3.41 -0.05
CA VAL A 71 -4.05 2.61 -1.22
C VAL A 71 -4.06 1.15 -0.82
N SER A 72 -4.53 0.29 -1.70
CA SER A 72 -4.43 -1.16 -1.50
C SER A 72 -3.96 -1.84 -2.77
N PHE A 73 -3.30 -2.98 -2.59
CA PHE A 73 -2.87 -3.85 -3.69
C PHE A 73 -2.76 -5.27 -3.17
N THR A 74 -2.70 -6.23 -4.08
CA THR A 74 -2.60 -7.64 -3.73
C THR A 74 -1.18 -8.13 -3.98
N VAL A 75 -0.63 -8.88 -3.04
CA VAL A 75 0.72 -9.43 -3.10
C VAL A 75 0.64 -10.96 -3.08
N ALA A 76 1.32 -11.58 -4.03
CA ALA A 76 1.50 -13.04 -4.09
C ALA A 76 2.97 -13.35 -4.35
N GLY A 77 3.37 -14.58 -4.09
CA GLY A 77 4.74 -15.02 -4.33
C GLY A 77 5.70 -14.63 -3.23
N GLY A 78 6.98 -14.60 -3.57
CA GLY A 78 8.06 -14.34 -2.63
C GLY A 78 8.68 -15.60 -2.09
N SER A 79 9.89 -15.49 -1.53
CA SER A 79 10.64 -16.61 -0.95
C SER A 79 10.66 -16.48 0.57
N ALA A 80 10.41 -17.59 1.26
CA ALA A 80 10.44 -17.62 2.72
C ALA A 80 11.80 -17.15 3.26
N GLY A 81 11.78 -16.35 4.31
CA GLY A 81 12.97 -15.83 4.96
C GLY A 81 13.51 -14.54 4.36
N LYS A 82 12.86 -13.99 3.32
CA LYS A 82 13.30 -12.74 2.69
C LYS A 82 12.40 -11.58 3.07
N VAL A 83 12.98 -10.37 3.08
CA VAL A 83 12.25 -9.12 3.24
C VAL A 83 12.29 -8.39 1.90
N TYR A 84 11.11 -8.01 1.42
CA TYR A 84 10.95 -7.31 0.15
C TYR A 84 10.59 -5.85 0.38
N THR A 85 11.04 -5.00 -0.53
CA THR A 85 10.66 -3.59 -0.55
C THR A 85 9.72 -3.36 -1.71
N VAL A 86 8.54 -2.83 -1.44
CA VAL A 86 7.55 -2.46 -2.45
C VAL A 86 7.40 -0.94 -2.40
N GLN A 87 7.63 -0.28 -3.53
CA GLN A 87 7.45 1.16 -3.64
C GLN A 87 6.04 1.47 -4.14
N VAL A 88 5.34 2.31 -3.40
CA VAL A 88 4.01 2.80 -3.74
C VAL A 88 4.14 4.26 -4.18
N THR A 89 3.63 4.58 -5.35
CA THR A 89 3.58 5.94 -5.87
C THR A 89 2.12 6.30 -6.12
N VAL A 90 1.66 7.41 -5.56
CA VAL A 90 0.28 7.87 -5.73
C VAL A 90 0.22 9.38 -5.80
N SER A 91 -0.65 9.91 -6.66
CA SER A 91 -0.85 11.35 -6.82
C SER A 91 -2.05 11.82 -6.00
N THR A 92 -2.05 13.11 -5.64
CA THR A 92 -3.12 13.71 -4.84
C THR A 92 -3.88 14.77 -5.62
N SER A 93 -5.03 15.17 -5.07
CA SER A 93 -5.87 16.23 -5.64
C SER A 93 -5.18 17.60 -5.64
N ASN A 94 -4.14 17.78 -4.84
CA ASN A 94 -3.35 19.02 -4.79
C ASN A 94 -2.10 18.93 -5.70
N SER A 95 -2.10 18.00 -6.63
CA SER A 95 -0.98 17.79 -7.57
C SER A 95 0.32 17.39 -6.88
N GLN A 96 0.25 16.79 -5.69
CA GLN A 96 1.39 16.23 -5.00
C GLN A 96 1.54 14.76 -5.37
N THR A 97 2.74 14.23 -5.23
CA THR A 97 3.03 12.81 -5.45
C THR A 97 3.69 12.25 -4.20
N PHE A 98 3.09 11.19 -3.66
CA PHE A 98 3.68 10.45 -2.55
C PHE A 98 4.42 9.24 -3.09
N VAL A 99 5.62 9.01 -2.58
CA VAL A 99 6.44 7.84 -2.91
C VAL A 99 6.87 7.22 -1.58
N ASP A 100 6.45 5.99 -1.33
CA ASP A 100 6.70 5.31 -0.07
C ASP A 100 7.21 3.90 -0.31
N ASP A 101 8.23 3.51 0.46
CA ASP A 101 8.79 2.17 0.43
C ASP A 101 8.22 1.36 1.60
N LEU A 102 7.60 0.24 1.29
CA LEU A 102 7.00 -0.65 2.27
C LEU A 102 7.86 -1.91 2.38
N LYS A 103 8.05 -2.39 3.61
CA LYS A 103 8.77 -3.63 3.87
C LYS A 103 7.77 -4.75 4.10
N LEU A 104 7.94 -5.83 3.36
CA LEU A 104 7.12 -7.04 3.50
C LEU A 104 8.04 -8.21 3.78
N GLN A 105 7.84 -8.84 4.93
CA GLN A 105 8.57 -10.06 5.27
C GLN A 105 7.79 -11.28 4.81
N VAL A 106 8.46 -12.20 4.13
CA VAL A 106 7.88 -13.49 3.75
C VAL A 106 8.42 -14.54 4.72
N VAL A 107 7.53 -15.20 5.40
CA VAL A 107 7.86 -16.19 6.44
C VAL A 107 7.65 -17.60 5.97
#